data_07469878559bf2b6f1ae13115b0696ab
#
_entry.id   07469878559bf2b6f1ae13115b0696ab
#
_cell.length_a   1.000
_cell.length_b   1.000
_cell.length_c   1.000
_cell.angle_alpha   90.00
_cell.angle_beta   90.00
_cell.angle_gamma   90.00
#
_symmetry.space_group_name_H-M   'P 1'
#
loop_
_entity.id
_entity.type
_entity.pdbx_description
1 polymer ?
#
loop_
_entity_poly.entity_id
_entity_poly.type
_entity_poly.pdbx_seq_one_letter_code
_entity_poly.pdbx_strand_id
1 'polypeptide(L)'
;MGDIHWTEIVFGVATFLVLTTYHIYWIYHVRRAPMQTYRGVTRHLRRAWVESIITQKRDILSVQTLRNWIMASSFLASTAMIIGLGLLSILFEPEHVSEIPVDFILMFSRMKTLYMIKLMVLMVHFFFAFFSFTLSIRYMNQINFMINVPVECDPMLSPEFIAHTLDTGMVHYTLGMRAFYLSVVATLWLFGPVWMFLGSLVLVFVLYKLDHCCALDYSTARCDIQTRSLDQVP
;
A
#
# COMPACT_ATOMS: atom_id res chain seq x y z
N MET A 1 19.28 -20.12 -27.54
CA MET A 1 19.69 -19.69 -26.18
C MET A 1 19.68 -18.17 -26.00
N GLY A 2 19.97 -17.37 -27.02
CA GLY A 2 19.94 -15.89 -26.95
C GLY A 2 18.54 -15.31 -26.72
N ASP A 3 17.52 -15.83 -27.37
CA ASP A 3 16.17 -15.22 -27.42
C ASP A 3 15.45 -15.18 -26.07
N ILE A 4 15.68 -16.14 -25.18
CA ILE A 4 15.04 -16.19 -23.85
C ILE A 4 15.63 -15.13 -22.91
N HIS A 5 16.93 -14.87 -23.01
CA HIS A 5 17.58 -13.81 -22.23
C HIS A 5 17.09 -12.43 -22.67
N TRP A 6 16.92 -12.23 -23.98
CA TRP A 6 16.42 -10.97 -24.50
C TRP A 6 14.97 -10.69 -24.07
N THR A 7 14.10 -11.69 -24.07
CA THR A 7 12.71 -11.53 -23.63
C THR A 7 12.61 -11.21 -22.13
N GLU A 8 13.37 -11.89 -21.27
CA GLU A 8 13.40 -11.57 -19.82
C GLU A 8 13.90 -10.12 -19.58
N ILE A 9 14.95 -9.70 -20.28
CA ILE A 9 15.50 -8.34 -20.14
C ILE A 9 14.50 -7.30 -20.65
N VAL A 10 13.97 -7.48 -21.85
CA VAL A 10 13.08 -6.49 -22.48
C VAL A 10 11.79 -6.30 -21.67
N PHE A 11 11.10 -7.39 -21.32
CA PHE A 11 9.88 -7.31 -20.53
C PHE A 11 10.15 -6.90 -19.07
N GLY A 12 11.29 -7.29 -18.50
CA GLY A 12 11.71 -6.85 -17.18
C GLY A 12 11.93 -5.33 -17.13
N VAL A 13 12.70 -4.79 -18.07
CA VAL A 13 12.94 -3.34 -18.19
C VAL A 13 11.63 -2.60 -18.47
N ALA A 14 10.79 -3.11 -19.39
CA ALA A 14 9.49 -2.51 -19.69
C ALA A 14 8.60 -2.44 -18.45
N THR A 15 8.49 -3.52 -17.67
CA THR A 15 7.73 -3.57 -16.41
C THR A 15 8.27 -2.55 -15.41
N PHE A 16 9.60 -2.51 -15.23
CA PHE A 16 10.24 -1.54 -14.33
C PHE A 16 9.95 -0.09 -14.74
N LEU A 17 10.04 0.22 -16.03
CA LEU A 17 9.73 1.54 -16.56
C LEU A 17 8.26 1.92 -16.34
N VAL A 18 7.32 1.02 -16.61
CA VAL A 18 5.88 1.23 -16.41
C VAL A 18 5.59 1.53 -14.95
N LEU A 19 6.07 0.68 -14.03
CA LEU A 19 5.84 0.85 -12.60
C LEU A 19 6.51 2.12 -12.05
N THR A 20 7.75 2.39 -12.45
CA THR A 20 8.50 3.57 -12.00
C THR A 20 7.85 4.85 -12.51
N THR A 21 7.50 4.91 -13.79
CA THR A 21 6.82 6.06 -14.40
C THR A 21 5.50 6.36 -13.69
N TYR A 22 4.70 5.32 -13.41
CA TYR A 22 3.46 5.48 -12.65
C TYR A 22 3.71 6.02 -11.24
N HIS A 23 4.69 5.50 -10.50
CA HIS A 23 4.99 5.95 -9.15
C HIS A 23 5.52 7.39 -9.12
N ILE A 24 6.36 7.77 -10.08
CA ILE A 24 6.84 9.16 -10.23
C ILE A 24 5.66 10.09 -10.55
N TYR A 25 4.81 9.72 -11.51
CA TYR A 25 3.59 10.47 -11.85
C TYR A 25 2.70 10.66 -10.61
N TRP A 26 2.46 9.58 -9.85
CA TRP A 26 1.64 9.63 -8.65
C TRP A 26 2.23 10.56 -7.57
N ILE A 27 3.54 10.45 -7.27
CA ILE A 27 4.22 11.33 -6.30
C ILE A 27 4.11 12.81 -6.73
N TYR A 28 4.32 13.07 -8.00
CA TYR A 28 4.23 14.42 -8.56
C TYR A 28 2.82 14.99 -8.44
N HIS A 29 1.82 14.18 -8.78
CA HIS A 29 0.41 14.59 -8.74
C HIS A 29 -0.08 14.83 -7.32
N VAL A 30 0.28 13.98 -6.37
CA VAL A 30 -0.03 14.16 -4.93
C VAL A 30 0.58 15.46 -4.39
N ARG A 31 1.76 15.85 -4.87
CA ARG A 31 2.42 17.09 -4.42
C ARG A 31 1.82 18.35 -5.03
N ARG A 32 1.41 18.31 -6.31
CA ARG A 32 0.89 19.49 -7.01
C ARG A 32 -0.59 19.76 -6.79
N ALA A 33 -1.40 18.73 -6.72
CA ALA A 33 -2.84 18.84 -6.59
C ALA A 33 -3.39 17.88 -5.50
N PRO A 34 -3.04 18.09 -4.21
CA PRO A 34 -3.36 17.15 -3.14
C PRO A 34 -4.87 16.88 -3.04
N MET A 35 -5.72 17.88 -3.22
CA MET A 35 -7.18 17.74 -3.11
C MET A 35 -7.83 17.02 -4.30
N GLN A 36 -7.08 16.77 -5.38
CA GLN A 36 -7.51 15.96 -6.53
C GLN A 36 -7.06 14.51 -6.41
N THR A 37 -6.43 14.14 -5.30
CA THR A 37 -5.95 12.78 -5.05
C THR A 37 -6.66 12.18 -3.85
N TYR A 38 -6.91 10.87 -3.89
CA TYR A 38 -7.44 10.12 -2.74
C TYR A 38 -6.68 10.42 -1.45
N ARG A 39 -5.34 10.48 -1.53
CA ARG A 39 -4.48 10.74 -0.36
C ARG A 39 -4.72 12.12 0.26
N GLY A 40 -4.88 13.15 -0.54
CA GLY A 40 -5.09 14.51 -0.02
C GLY A 40 -6.48 14.68 0.57
N VAL A 41 -7.51 14.16 -0.10
CA VAL A 41 -8.90 14.17 0.41
C VAL A 41 -8.99 13.42 1.74
N THR A 42 -8.45 12.19 1.79
CA THR A 42 -8.51 11.39 3.03
C THR A 42 -7.68 11.99 4.16
N ARG A 43 -6.57 12.68 3.86
CA ARG A 43 -5.81 13.44 4.86
C ARG A 43 -6.67 14.56 5.48
N HIS A 44 -7.38 15.31 4.64
CA HIS A 44 -8.28 16.35 5.12
C HIS A 44 -9.41 15.78 5.99
N LEU A 45 -10.05 14.70 5.54
CA LEU A 45 -11.11 14.03 6.29
C LEU A 45 -10.62 13.46 7.63
N ARG A 46 -9.42 12.87 7.67
CA ARG A 46 -8.83 12.38 8.93
C ARG A 46 -8.56 13.51 9.92
N ARG A 47 -8.08 14.65 9.45
CA ARG A 47 -7.89 15.83 10.30
C ARG A 47 -9.22 16.30 10.90
N ALA A 48 -10.26 16.45 10.08
CA ALA A 48 -11.58 16.83 10.54
C ALA A 48 -12.18 15.78 11.50
N TRP A 49 -11.90 14.49 11.25
CA TRP A 49 -12.32 13.40 12.14
C TRP A 49 -11.64 13.50 13.52
N VAL A 50 -10.34 13.71 13.58
CA VAL A 50 -9.60 13.89 14.86
C VAL A 50 -10.15 15.06 15.64
N GLU A 51 -10.33 16.21 14.97
CA GLU A 51 -10.91 17.42 15.59
C GLU A 51 -12.33 17.17 16.13
N SER A 52 -13.17 16.47 15.37
CA SER A 52 -14.52 16.09 15.78
C SER A 52 -14.52 15.15 16.99
N ILE A 53 -13.64 14.17 17.05
CA ILE A 53 -13.51 13.23 18.17
C ILE A 53 -13.13 13.96 19.45
N ILE A 54 -12.13 14.82 19.38
CA ILE A 54 -11.64 15.58 20.54
C ILE A 54 -12.71 16.55 21.06
N THR A 55 -13.35 17.30 20.14
CA THR A 55 -14.35 18.31 20.52
C THR A 55 -15.62 17.67 21.11
N GLN A 56 -16.05 16.54 20.55
CA GLN A 56 -17.31 15.87 20.95
C GLN A 56 -17.10 14.78 22.00
N LYS A 57 -15.86 14.55 22.47
CA LYS A 57 -15.50 13.54 23.46
C LYS A 57 -16.02 12.14 23.11
N ARG A 58 -15.88 11.74 21.82
CA ARG A 58 -16.36 10.45 21.30
C ARG A 58 -15.28 9.34 21.45
N ASP A 59 -14.80 9.12 22.65
CA ASP A 59 -13.65 8.26 22.94
C ASP A 59 -13.89 6.80 22.52
N ILE A 60 -15.09 6.27 22.76
CA ILE A 60 -15.43 4.88 22.40
C ILE A 60 -15.38 4.68 20.87
N LEU A 61 -15.86 5.63 20.09
CA LEU A 61 -15.84 5.54 18.62
C LEU A 61 -14.42 5.56 18.09
N SER A 62 -13.55 6.41 18.64
CA SER A 62 -12.15 6.51 18.23
C SER A 62 -11.40 5.21 18.50
N VAL A 63 -11.56 4.64 19.69
CA VAL A 63 -10.95 3.35 20.08
C VAL A 63 -11.42 2.22 19.19
N GLN A 64 -12.70 2.13 18.87
CA GLN A 64 -13.23 1.12 17.96
C GLN A 64 -12.67 1.24 16.54
N THR A 65 -12.59 2.47 16.00
CA THR A 65 -12.05 2.72 14.68
C THR A 65 -10.57 2.35 14.60
N LEU A 66 -9.76 2.79 15.56
CA LEU A 66 -8.33 2.47 15.61
C LEU A 66 -8.10 0.96 15.81
N ARG A 67 -8.89 0.30 16.66
CA ARG A 67 -8.83 -1.15 16.85
C ARG A 67 -9.08 -1.90 15.54
N ASN A 68 -10.07 -1.50 14.75
CA ASN A 68 -10.35 -2.13 13.46
C ASN A 68 -9.16 -1.98 12.49
N TRP A 69 -8.51 -0.81 12.46
CA TRP A 69 -7.30 -0.58 11.66
C TRP A 69 -6.11 -1.43 12.13
N ILE A 70 -5.91 -1.53 13.45
CA ILE A 70 -4.86 -2.36 14.05
C ILE A 70 -5.09 -3.83 13.72
N MET A 71 -6.34 -4.33 13.85
CA MET A 71 -6.67 -5.71 13.52
C MET A 71 -6.43 -6.02 12.04
N ALA A 72 -6.88 -5.17 11.12
CA ALA A 72 -6.65 -5.34 9.69
C ALA A 72 -5.14 -5.34 9.36
N SER A 73 -4.39 -4.39 9.92
CA SER A 73 -2.94 -4.31 9.71
C SER A 73 -2.21 -5.52 10.29
N SER A 74 -2.63 -6.03 11.46
CA SER A 74 -2.04 -7.21 12.10
C SER A 74 -2.27 -8.47 11.27
N PHE A 75 -3.46 -8.63 10.72
CA PHE A 75 -3.78 -9.75 9.83
C PHE A 75 -2.89 -9.72 8.57
N LEU A 76 -2.77 -8.56 7.94
CA LEU A 76 -1.94 -8.39 6.75
C LEU A 76 -0.45 -8.58 7.05
N ALA A 77 0.04 -8.07 8.20
CA ALA A 77 1.41 -8.29 8.65
C ALA A 77 1.71 -9.77 8.88
N SER A 78 0.83 -10.48 9.58
CA SER A 78 0.99 -11.92 9.83
C SER A 78 1.00 -12.72 8.54
N THR A 79 0.12 -12.41 7.60
CA THR A 79 0.08 -13.04 6.28
C THR A 79 1.39 -12.80 5.52
N ALA A 80 1.89 -11.55 5.50
CA ALA A 80 3.15 -11.22 4.85
C ALA A 80 4.33 -11.99 5.45
N MET A 81 4.37 -12.10 6.79
CA MET A 81 5.42 -12.83 7.49
C MET A 81 5.39 -14.32 7.18
N ILE A 82 4.22 -14.94 7.22
CA ILE A 82 4.06 -16.38 6.92
C ILE A 82 4.52 -16.69 5.50
N ILE A 83 4.07 -15.90 4.51
CA ILE A 83 4.48 -16.08 3.12
C ILE A 83 5.98 -15.81 2.96
N GLY A 84 6.51 -14.74 3.56
CA GLY A 84 7.93 -14.40 3.51
C GLY A 84 8.82 -15.49 4.09
N LEU A 85 8.47 -16.08 5.22
CA LEU A 85 9.20 -17.21 5.83
C LEU A 85 9.08 -18.48 5.00
N GLY A 86 7.90 -18.75 4.40
CA GLY A 86 7.73 -19.87 3.48
C GLY A 86 8.65 -19.77 2.25
N LEU A 87 8.75 -18.57 1.66
CA LEU A 87 9.68 -18.32 0.56
C LEU A 87 11.14 -18.45 0.99
N LEU A 88 11.47 -18.00 2.21
CA LEU A 88 12.80 -18.14 2.80
C LEU A 88 13.18 -19.62 2.98
N SER A 89 12.25 -20.45 3.47
CA SER A 89 12.46 -21.90 3.60
C SER A 89 12.80 -22.53 2.25
N ILE A 90 12.03 -22.23 1.20
CA ILE A 90 12.28 -22.73 -0.17
C ILE A 90 13.67 -22.27 -0.67
N LEU A 91 14.11 -21.08 -0.30
CA LEU A 91 15.40 -20.54 -0.73
C LEU A 91 16.59 -21.26 -0.09
N PHE A 92 16.46 -21.65 1.18
CA PHE A 92 17.52 -22.32 1.95
C PHE A 92 17.53 -23.85 1.80
N GLU A 93 16.43 -24.46 1.37
CA GLU A 93 16.32 -25.90 1.11
C GLU A 93 16.11 -26.19 -0.38
N PRO A 94 17.13 -25.96 -1.23
CA PRO A 94 17.00 -26.13 -2.68
C PRO A 94 16.77 -27.58 -3.11
N GLU A 95 16.92 -28.56 -2.20
CA GLU A 95 16.61 -29.97 -2.48
C GLU A 95 15.12 -30.19 -2.72
N HIS A 96 14.22 -29.47 -2.05
CA HIS A 96 12.78 -29.51 -2.31
C HIS A 96 12.40 -28.94 -3.69
N VAL A 97 13.24 -28.07 -4.26
CA VAL A 97 13.06 -27.58 -5.65
C VAL A 97 13.40 -28.67 -6.68
N SER A 98 14.22 -29.66 -6.30
CA SER A 98 14.58 -30.79 -7.17
C SER A 98 13.47 -31.86 -7.29
N GLU A 99 12.54 -31.90 -6.34
CA GLU A 99 11.37 -32.81 -6.37
C GLU A 99 10.21 -32.26 -7.21
N ILE A 100 10.23 -30.97 -7.54
CA ILE A 100 9.28 -30.39 -8.49
C ILE A 100 9.61 -30.95 -9.89
N PRO A 101 8.65 -31.49 -10.64
CA PRO A 101 8.90 -32.04 -11.97
C PRO A 101 9.70 -31.04 -12.82
N VAL A 102 10.78 -31.53 -13.43
CA VAL A 102 11.70 -30.70 -14.23
C VAL A 102 10.96 -29.91 -15.29
N ASP A 103 9.86 -30.45 -15.83
CA ASP A 103 9.00 -29.78 -16.80
C ASP A 103 8.30 -28.56 -16.21
N PHE A 104 7.92 -28.62 -14.95
CA PHE A 104 7.33 -27.49 -14.23
C PHE A 104 8.37 -26.38 -13.93
N ILE A 105 9.57 -26.77 -13.55
CA ILE A 105 10.71 -25.85 -13.38
C ILE A 105 11.13 -25.24 -14.73
N LEU A 106 11.14 -26.03 -15.79
CA LEU A 106 11.46 -25.57 -17.14
C LEU A 106 10.39 -24.62 -17.69
N MET A 107 9.14 -24.82 -17.32
CA MET A 107 8.04 -23.89 -17.65
C MET A 107 8.21 -22.54 -16.95
N PHE A 108 8.74 -22.52 -15.72
CA PHE A 108 8.88 -21.30 -14.93
C PHE A 108 10.21 -20.55 -15.12
N SER A 109 11.33 -21.26 -15.31
CA SER A 109 12.61 -20.65 -15.65
C SER A 109 13.66 -21.73 -15.94
N ARG A 110 14.26 -21.68 -17.13
CA ARG A 110 15.36 -22.59 -17.52
C ARG A 110 16.66 -22.39 -16.75
N MET A 111 16.74 -21.35 -15.90
CA MET A 111 17.93 -21.08 -15.08
C MET A 111 17.58 -21.12 -13.60
N LYS A 112 18.15 -22.08 -12.87
CA LYS A 112 18.00 -22.18 -11.40
C LYS A 112 18.35 -20.87 -10.70
N THR A 113 19.40 -20.18 -11.13
CA THR A 113 19.82 -18.88 -10.57
C THR A 113 18.79 -17.78 -10.75
N LEU A 114 18.18 -17.66 -11.93
CA LEU A 114 17.14 -16.65 -12.21
C LEU A 114 15.89 -16.92 -11.37
N TYR A 115 15.50 -18.17 -11.21
CA TYR A 115 14.38 -18.56 -10.34
C TYR A 115 14.64 -18.18 -8.88
N MET A 116 15.84 -18.43 -8.36
CA MET A 116 16.22 -18.01 -7.01
C MET A 116 16.17 -16.49 -6.84
N ILE A 117 16.61 -15.71 -7.84
CA ILE A 117 16.52 -14.25 -7.82
C ILE A 117 15.04 -13.81 -7.77
N LYS A 118 14.15 -14.41 -8.55
CA LYS A 118 12.73 -14.12 -8.55
C LYS A 118 12.08 -14.37 -7.18
N LEU A 119 12.40 -15.51 -6.55
CA LEU A 119 11.94 -15.83 -5.19
C LEU A 119 12.49 -14.84 -4.15
N MET A 120 13.76 -14.46 -4.25
CA MET A 120 14.38 -13.50 -3.35
C MET A 120 13.72 -12.12 -3.45
N VAL A 121 13.45 -11.64 -4.66
CA VAL A 121 12.73 -10.39 -4.88
C VAL A 121 11.32 -10.45 -4.27
N LEU A 122 10.61 -11.55 -4.48
CA LEU A 122 9.27 -11.76 -3.92
C LEU A 122 9.30 -11.78 -2.38
N MET A 123 10.25 -12.48 -1.80
CA MET A 123 10.48 -12.53 -0.35
C MET A 123 10.73 -11.12 0.23
N VAL A 124 11.58 -10.33 -0.40
CA VAL A 124 11.88 -8.95 0.03
C VAL A 124 10.61 -8.09 0.03
N HIS A 125 9.72 -8.25 -0.97
CA HIS A 125 8.44 -7.52 -1.00
C HIS A 125 7.54 -7.87 0.19
N PHE A 126 7.47 -9.15 0.57
CA PHE A 126 6.67 -9.56 1.73
C PHE A 126 7.26 -9.09 3.05
N PHE A 127 8.57 -9.15 3.24
CA PHE A 127 9.21 -8.58 4.44
C PHE A 127 9.03 -7.05 4.50
N PHE A 128 9.16 -6.36 3.38
CA PHE A 128 8.90 -4.92 3.33
C PHE A 128 7.44 -4.60 3.70
N ALA A 129 6.48 -5.38 3.21
CA ALA A 129 5.07 -5.25 3.59
C ALA A 129 4.87 -5.49 5.10
N PHE A 130 5.46 -6.56 5.65
CA PHE A 130 5.43 -6.86 7.08
C PHE A 130 5.91 -5.69 7.93
N PHE A 131 7.11 -5.15 7.65
CA PHE A 131 7.65 -4.02 8.40
C PHE A 131 6.79 -2.77 8.24
N SER A 132 6.25 -2.52 7.06
CA SER A 132 5.37 -1.38 6.81
C SER A 132 4.08 -1.48 7.64
N PHE A 133 3.43 -2.63 7.69
CA PHE A 133 2.24 -2.83 8.52
C PHE A 133 2.56 -2.77 10.02
N THR A 134 3.68 -3.33 10.45
CA THR A 134 4.13 -3.27 11.86
C THR A 134 4.36 -1.82 12.31
N LEU A 135 4.98 -0.99 11.46
CA LEU A 135 5.12 0.44 11.73
C LEU A 135 3.77 1.15 11.79
N SER A 136 2.84 0.83 10.87
CA SER A 136 1.48 1.35 10.93
C SER A 136 0.80 1.03 12.26
N ILE A 137 0.85 -0.23 12.71
CA ILE A 137 0.30 -0.68 14.00
C ILE A 137 0.89 0.12 15.16
N ARG A 138 2.22 0.34 15.15
CA ARG A 138 2.91 1.11 16.19
C ARG A 138 2.35 2.53 16.28
N TYR A 139 2.18 3.23 15.15
CA TYR A 139 1.60 4.57 15.13
C TYR A 139 0.13 4.56 15.60
N MET A 140 -0.67 3.60 15.15
CA MET A 140 -2.08 3.50 15.57
C MET A 140 -2.24 3.24 17.06
N ASN A 141 -1.38 2.39 17.66
CA ASN A 141 -1.34 2.19 19.11
C ASN A 141 -0.96 3.46 19.85
N GLN A 142 0.01 4.23 19.36
CA GLN A 142 0.38 5.52 19.96
C GLN A 142 -0.78 6.52 19.94
N ILE A 143 -1.48 6.64 18.82
CA ILE A 143 -2.65 7.52 18.68
C ILE A 143 -3.76 7.11 19.65
N ASN A 144 -3.95 5.81 19.85
CA ASN A 144 -4.97 5.29 20.76
C ASN A 144 -4.78 5.79 22.20
N PHE A 145 -3.54 6.01 22.64
CA PHE A 145 -3.26 6.69 23.91
C PHE A 145 -3.45 8.20 23.83
N MET A 146 -2.92 8.83 22.77
CA MET A 146 -2.90 10.29 22.63
C MET A 146 -4.30 10.89 22.54
N ILE A 147 -5.24 10.22 21.86
CA ILE A 147 -6.59 10.73 21.62
C ILE A 147 -7.47 10.75 22.88
N ASN A 148 -7.09 9.95 23.89
CA ASN A 148 -7.79 9.85 25.16
C ASN A 148 -7.22 10.75 26.26
N VAL A 149 -6.11 11.45 26.01
CA VAL A 149 -5.52 12.42 26.95
C VAL A 149 -6.17 13.78 26.73
N PRO A 150 -6.73 14.41 27.78
CA PRO A 150 -7.27 15.76 27.66
C PRO A 150 -6.19 16.76 27.20
N VAL A 151 -6.53 17.59 26.22
CA VAL A 151 -5.60 18.60 25.64
C VAL A 151 -5.09 19.59 26.69
N GLU A 152 -5.86 19.80 27.75
CA GLU A 152 -5.52 20.66 28.89
C GLU A 152 -4.34 20.10 29.71
N CYS A 153 -4.10 18.77 29.66
CA CYS A 153 -3.01 18.12 30.40
C CYS A 153 -1.65 18.28 29.71
N ASP A 154 -1.62 18.43 28.39
CA ASP A 154 -0.38 18.60 27.63
C ASP A 154 -0.62 19.47 26.37
N PRO A 155 -0.12 20.72 26.37
CA PRO A 155 -0.25 21.63 25.21
C PRO A 155 0.38 21.11 23.92
N MET A 156 1.28 20.11 24.00
CA MET A 156 1.90 19.46 22.83
C MET A 156 0.94 18.52 22.12
N LEU A 157 -0.11 18.03 22.79
CA LEU A 157 -1.13 17.15 22.24
C LEU A 157 -2.21 17.93 21.46
N SER A 158 -1.77 18.76 20.52
CA SER A 158 -2.71 19.46 19.65
C SER A 158 -3.43 18.48 18.68
N PRO A 159 -4.68 18.78 18.25
CA PRO A 159 -5.37 18.00 17.23
C PRO A 159 -4.57 17.82 15.94
N GLU A 160 -3.75 18.85 15.58
CA GLU A 160 -2.84 18.79 14.44
C GLU A 160 -1.76 17.73 14.60
N PHE A 161 -1.16 17.65 15.80
CA PHE A 161 -0.12 16.66 16.08
C PHE A 161 -0.66 15.24 16.01
N ILE A 162 -1.84 15.00 16.59
CA ILE A 162 -2.53 13.70 16.54
C ILE A 162 -2.87 13.34 15.09
N ALA A 163 -3.43 14.28 14.32
CA ALA A 163 -3.75 14.08 12.91
C ALA A 163 -2.48 13.80 12.06
N HIS A 164 -1.37 14.46 12.34
CA HIS A 164 -0.09 14.20 11.65
C HIS A 164 0.44 12.80 11.96
N THR A 165 0.35 12.38 13.22
CA THR A 165 0.76 11.03 13.64
C THR A 165 -0.12 9.96 12.98
N LEU A 166 -1.44 10.20 12.88
CA LEU A 166 -2.39 9.35 12.16
C LEU A 166 -2.02 9.25 10.66
N ASP A 167 -1.72 10.38 10.03
CA ASP A 167 -1.30 10.40 8.62
C ASP A 167 -0.02 9.59 8.41
N THR A 168 0.95 9.66 9.32
CA THR A 168 2.19 8.89 9.26
C THR A 168 1.90 7.38 9.33
N GLY A 169 1.05 6.95 10.26
CA GLY A 169 0.61 5.56 10.36
C GLY A 169 -0.09 5.07 9.09
N MET A 170 -0.93 5.91 8.49
CA MET A 170 -1.64 5.62 7.23
C MET A 170 -0.70 5.57 6.02
N VAL A 171 0.39 6.35 6.02
CA VAL A 171 1.43 6.24 4.97
C VAL A 171 2.07 4.85 5.01
N HIS A 172 2.45 4.36 6.19
CA HIS A 172 3.02 3.02 6.35
C HIS A 172 2.02 1.92 5.95
N TYR A 173 0.75 2.06 6.31
CA TYR A 173 -0.31 1.16 5.84
C TYR A 173 -0.39 1.12 4.32
N THR A 174 -0.40 2.28 3.67
CA THR A 174 -0.47 2.39 2.20
C THR A 174 0.77 1.79 1.53
N LEU A 175 1.96 1.96 2.11
CA LEU A 175 3.20 1.34 1.61
C LEU A 175 3.13 -0.20 1.69
N GLY A 176 2.64 -0.74 2.80
CA GLY A 176 2.40 -2.17 2.96
C GLY A 176 1.44 -2.71 1.92
N MET A 177 0.29 -2.04 1.69
CA MET A 177 -0.67 -2.41 0.65
C MET A 177 -0.07 -2.37 -0.76
N ARG A 178 0.72 -1.35 -1.07
CA ARG A 178 1.41 -1.26 -2.37
C ARG A 178 2.43 -2.39 -2.56
N ALA A 179 3.15 -2.76 -1.49
CA ALA A 179 4.04 -3.91 -1.53
C ALA A 179 3.29 -5.21 -1.80
N PHE A 180 2.11 -5.41 -1.21
CA PHE A 180 1.24 -6.56 -1.53
C PHE A 180 0.81 -6.57 -3.00
N TYR A 181 0.39 -5.43 -3.54
CA TYR A 181 0.01 -5.37 -4.96
C TYR A 181 1.20 -5.65 -5.89
N LEU A 182 2.38 -5.13 -5.57
CA LEU A 182 3.59 -5.41 -6.32
C LEU A 182 4.02 -6.88 -6.20
N SER A 183 3.80 -7.53 -5.04
CA SER A 183 4.09 -8.95 -4.88
C SER A 183 3.26 -9.84 -5.81
N VAL A 184 2.03 -9.43 -6.16
CA VAL A 184 1.21 -10.12 -7.17
C VAL A 184 1.90 -10.09 -8.54
N VAL A 185 2.41 -8.92 -8.96
CA VAL A 185 3.17 -8.80 -10.23
C VAL A 185 4.46 -9.62 -10.18
N ALA A 186 5.17 -9.58 -9.03
CA ALA A 186 6.38 -10.39 -8.83
C ALA A 186 6.08 -11.90 -8.85
N THR A 187 4.91 -12.33 -8.35
CA THR A 187 4.46 -13.73 -8.45
C THR A 187 4.20 -14.12 -9.91
N LEU A 188 3.58 -13.24 -10.70
CA LEU A 188 3.39 -13.50 -12.14
C LEU A 188 4.71 -13.63 -12.90
N TRP A 189 5.79 -13.02 -12.40
CA TRP A 189 7.13 -13.20 -12.98
C TRP A 189 7.64 -14.66 -12.88
N LEU A 190 7.19 -15.43 -11.90
CA LEU A 190 7.51 -16.85 -11.81
C LEU A 190 6.97 -17.63 -13.03
N PHE A 191 5.80 -17.26 -13.54
CA PHE A 191 5.18 -17.87 -14.72
C PHE A 191 5.83 -17.40 -16.04
N GLY A 192 6.51 -16.27 -16.04
CA GLY A 192 7.22 -15.75 -17.19
C GLY A 192 7.18 -14.22 -17.31
N PRO A 193 8.09 -13.64 -18.09
CA PRO A 193 8.24 -12.19 -18.20
C PRO A 193 7.03 -11.51 -18.87
N VAL A 194 6.37 -12.20 -19.78
CA VAL A 194 5.15 -11.68 -20.45
C VAL A 194 4.01 -11.51 -19.44
N TRP A 195 3.81 -12.51 -18.57
CA TRP A 195 2.77 -12.46 -17.54
C TRP A 195 3.04 -11.36 -16.51
N MET A 196 4.30 -11.15 -16.14
CA MET A 196 4.70 -10.04 -15.29
C MET A 196 4.35 -8.68 -15.93
N PHE A 197 4.66 -8.50 -17.21
CA PHE A 197 4.35 -7.25 -17.93
C PHE A 197 2.84 -7.01 -18.02
N LEU A 198 2.05 -8.02 -18.40
CA LEU A 198 0.58 -7.90 -18.42
C LEU A 198 0.01 -7.59 -17.04
N GLY A 199 0.50 -8.27 -16.01
CA GLY A 199 0.10 -8.01 -14.61
C GLY A 199 0.46 -6.59 -14.17
N SER A 200 1.59 -6.04 -14.60
CA SER A 200 1.99 -4.66 -14.29
C SER A 200 1.05 -3.62 -14.93
N LEU A 201 0.58 -3.85 -16.15
CA LEU A 201 -0.38 -2.97 -16.81
C LEU A 201 -1.73 -2.98 -16.09
N VAL A 202 -2.22 -4.18 -15.73
CA VAL A 202 -3.45 -4.33 -14.95
C VAL A 202 -3.30 -3.64 -13.59
N LEU A 203 -2.18 -3.84 -12.90
CA LEU A 203 -1.92 -3.21 -11.61
C LEU A 203 -1.90 -1.69 -11.73
N VAL A 204 -1.22 -1.11 -12.71
CA VAL A 204 -1.20 0.34 -12.93
C VAL A 204 -2.60 0.89 -13.20
N PHE A 205 -3.40 0.19 -14.01
CA PHE A 205 -4.79 0.57 -14.25
C PHE A 205 -5.63 0.57 -12.97
N VAL A 206 -5.52 -0.47 -12.15
CA VAL A 206 -6.23 -0.58 -10.86
C VAL A 206 -5.79 0.52 -9.91
N LEU A 207 -4.47 0.73 -9.75
CA LEU A 207 -3.93 1.77 -8.89
C LEU A 207 -4.35 3.16 -9.35
N TYR A 208 -4.33 3.42 -10.65
CA TYR A 208 -4.78 4.69 -11.21
C TYR A 208 -6.26 4.96 -10.84
N LYS A 209 -7.11 3.94 -11.01
CA LYS A 209 -8.53 4.06 -10.65
C LYS A 209 -8.72 4.28 -9.15
N LEU A 210 -7.99 3.57 -8.29
CA LEU A 210 -8.06 3.73 -6.84
C LEU A 210 -7.56 5.12 -6.37
N ASP A 211 -6.49 5.62 -6.98
CA ASP A 211 -5.89 6.90 -6.59
C ASP A 211 -6.73 8.12 -7.04
N HIS A 212 -7.65 7.96 -8.02
CA HIS A 212 -8.43 9.07 -8.59
C HIS A 212 -9.94 9.01 -8.29
N CYS A 213 -10.53 7.84 -8.08
CA CYS A 213 -11.98 7.67 -8.01
C CYS A 213 -12.65 8.51 -6.89
N CYS A 214 -12.12 8.44 -5.67
CA CYS A 214 -12.73 9.15 -4.54
C CYS A 214 -12.50 10.68 -4.54
N ALA A 215 -11.51 11.16 -5.29
CA ALA A 215 -11.23 12.58 -5.38
C ALA A 215 -12.22 13.29 -6.29
N LEU A 216 -12.65 12.63 -7.36
CA LEU A 216 -13.66 13.16 -8.28
C LEU A 216 -15.03 13.27 -7.60
N ASP A 217 -15.46 12.23 -6.86
CA ASP A 217 -16.73 12.23 -6.15
C ASP A 217 -16.80 13.33 -5.07
N TYR A 218 -15.69 13.53 -4.33
CA TYR A 218 -15.61 14.59 -3.31
C TYR A 218 -15.63 16.00 -3.92
N SER A 219 -14.97 16.20 -5.06
CA SER A 219 -14.92 17.50 -5.74
C SER A 219 -16.29 17.90 -6.32
N THR A 220 -17.01 16.94 -6.92
CA THR A 220 -18.37 17.14 -7.43
C THR A 220 -19.35 17.43 -6.30
N ALA A 221 -19.33 16.64 -5.23
CA ALA A 221 -20.20 16.87 -4.07
C ALA A 221 -19.95 18.24 -3.41
N ARG A 222 -18.70 18.69 -3.35
CA ARG A 222 -18.35 20.01 -2.81
C ARG A 222 -18.86 21.16 -3.71
N CYS A 223 -18.76 21.02 -5.03
CA CYS A 223 -19.32 21.98 -5.99
C CYS A 223 -20.84 22.08 -5.83
N ASP A 224 -21.55 20.95 -5.73
CA ASP A 224 -23.02 20.94 -5.58
C ASP A 224 -23.49 21.59 -4.26
N ILE A 225 -22.75 21.41 -3.17
CA ILE A 225 -23.07 22.07 -1.89
C ILE A 225 -22.84 23.59 -2.00
N GLN A 226 -21.78 23.99 -2.66
CA GLN A 226 -21.40 25.41 -2.79
C GLN A 226 -22.36 26.15 -3.73
N THR A 227 -22.85 25.53 -4.79
CA THR A 227 -23.90 26.09 -5.65
C THR A 227 -25.23 26.21 -4.91
N ARG A 228 -25.64 25.18 -4.17
CA ARG A 228 -26.89 25.26 -3.36
C ARG A 228 -26.85 26.33 -2.27
N SER A 229 -25.69 26.59 -1.68
CA SER A 229 -25.54 27.66 -0.67
C SER A 229 -25.62 29.07 -1.28
N LEU A 230 -25.23 29.25 -2.53
CA LEU A 230 -25.33 30.49 -3.27
C LEU A 230 -26.79 30.77 -3.71
N ASP A 231 -27.55 29.71 -4.03
CA ASP A 231 -28.94 29.81 -4.43
C ASP A 231 -29.91 30.07 -3.23
N GLN A 232 -29.43 29.95 -1.99
CA GLN A 232 -30.21 30.16 -0.76
C GLN A 232 -29.94 31.52 -0.10
N VAL A 233 -29.13 32.39 -0.70
CA VAL A 233 -28.96 33.78 -0.23
C VAL A 233 -30.04 34.63 -0.93
N PRO A 234 -31.04 35.17 -0.20
CA PRO A 234 -32.10 35.99 -0.77
C PRO A 234 -31.59 37.33 -1.27
#